data_166255ecfe67df21b26daab7bfb7bed2
#
_entry.id   166255ecfe67df21b26daab7bfb7bed2
#
_cell.length_a   1.000
_cell.length_b   1.000
_cell.length_c   1.000
_cell.angle_alpha   90.00
_cell.angle_beta   90.00
_cell.angle_gamma   90.00
#
_symmetry.space_group_name_H-M   'P 1'
#
loop_
_entity.id
_entity.type
_entity.pdbx_description
1 polymer ?
#
loop_
_entity_poly.entity_id
_entity_poly.type
_entity_poly.pdbx_seq_one_letter_code
_entity_poly.pdbx_strand_id
1 'polypeptide(L)'
;MQGLEHERFMSVQTFRRSGEAVATPVWFALHGGGFVFGTHRDSGKVRRIRSNPSVRYAAANYRGLERAEYRHGSARLLDEDEAIVAERALADKYGWQWNPFSRLIDCYVGVEFSDPGG
;
A
#
# COMPACT_ATOMS: atom_id res chain seq x y z
N MET A 1 13.45 -1.07 7.05
CA MET A 1 12.66 -0.21 7.92
C MET A 1 12.19 -0.99 9.12
N GLN A 2 12.76 -0.66 10.25
CA GLN A 2 12.47 -1.41 11.46
C GLN A 2 11.06 -1.13 11.95
N GLY A 3 10.38 -2.18 12.38
CA GLY A 3 9.07 -2.08 13.00
C GLY A 3 7.88 -2.06 12.07
N LEU A 4 8.08 -1.91 10.75
CA LEU A 4 6.96 -1.90 9.83
C LEU A 4 6.22 -3.24 9.79
N GLU A 5 6.94 -4.34 9.99
CA GLU A 5 6.32 -5.66 9.98
C GLU A 5 5.28 -5.85 11.08
N HIS A 6 5.35 -5.03 12.13
CA HIS A 6 4.40 -5.09 13.24
C HIS A 6 3.23 -4.11 13.08
N GLU A 7 3.30 -3.22 12.11
CA GLU A 7 2.23 -2.27 11.86
C GLU A 7 1.12 -2.91 11.05
N ARG A 8 -0.12 -2.57 11.36
CA ARG A 8 -1.27 -3.15 10.67
C ARG A 8 -1.80 -2.28 9.54
N PHE A 9 -1.52 -0.98 9.58
CA PHE A 9 -2.03 -0.04 8.60
C PHE A 9 -0.91 0.83 8.09
N MET A 10 -0.97 1.14 6.80
CA MET A 10 -0.09 2.10 6.17
C MET A 10 -0.97 3.21 5.61
N SER A 11 -0.64 4.46 5.92
CA SER A 11 -1.27 5.58 5.25
C SER A 11 -0.51 5.82 3.95
N VAL A 12 -1.20 5.72 2.82
CA VAL A 12 -0.59 5.92 1.51
C VAL A 12 -1.16 7.21 0.92
N GLN A 13 -0.27 8.15 0.61
CA GLN A 13 -0.63 9.38 -0.09
C GLN A 13 -0.39 9.22 -1.57
N THR A 14 -1.44 9.42 -2.35
CA THR A 14 -1.37 9.52 -3.81
C THR A 14 -1.73 10.94 -4.20
N PHE A 15 -1.36 11.34 -5.41
CA PHE A 15 -1.43 12.76 -5.77
C PHE A 15 -2.38 13.01 -6.94
N ARG A 16 -3.23 14.01 -6.79
CA ARG A 16 -4.07 14.51 -7.87
C ARG A 16 -3.21 15.28 -8.87
N ARG A 17 -3.75 15.53 -10.04
CA ARG A 17 -3.04 16.33 -11.06
C ARG A 17 -2.66 17.71 -10.55
N SER A 18 -3.45 18.25 -9.64
CA SER A 18 -3.17 19.55 -9.00
C SER A 18 -1.98 19.51 -8.06
N GLY A 19 -1.51 18.30 -7.70
CA GLY A 19 -0.47 18.12 -6.70
C GLY A 19 -1.03 17.86 -5.31
N GLU A 20 -2.34 17.96 -5.14
CA GLU A 20 -2.96 17.71 -3.84
C GLU A 20 -2.83 16.25 -3.44
N ALA A 21 -2.37 16.01 -2.21
CA ALA A 21 -2.22 14.67 -1.66
C ALA A 21 -3.55 14.15 -1.14
N VAL A 22 -3.82 12.86 -1.39
CA VAL A 22 -4.98 12.17 -0.85
C VAL A 22 -4.46 10.96 -0.09
N ALA A 23 -4.64 10.94 1.22
CA ALA A 23 -4.16 9.87 2.09
C ALA A 23 -5.27 8.86 2.34
N THR A 24 -4.93 7.58 2.26
CA THR A 24 -5.86 6.50 2.60
C THR A 24 -5.14 5.43 3.40
N PRO A 25 -5.77 4.88 4.45
CA PRO A 25 -5.18 3.76 5.17
C PRO A 25 -5.39 2.46 4.39
N VAL A 26 -4.37 1.62 4.38
CA VAL A 26 -4.45 0.32 3.71
C VAL A 26 -3.86 -0.75 4.61
N TRP A 27 -4.34 -1.98 4.43
CA TRP A 27 -3.68 -3.16 4.97
C TRP A 27 -2.54 -3.49 4.01
N PHE A 28 -1.39 -3.79 4.56
CA PHE A 28 -0.18 -3.99 3.74
C PHE A 28 0.64 -5.14 4.26
N ALA A 29 1.52 -5.67 3.42
CA ALA A 29 2.54 -6.64 3.82
C ALA A 29 3.86 -6.24 3.19
N LEU A 30 4.93 -6.37 3.95
CA LEU A 30 6.27 -6.12 3.43
C LEU A 30 6.60 -7.19 2.40
N HIS A 31 7.22 -6.77 1.31
CA HIS A 31 7.60 -7.68 0.23
C HIS A 31 8.71 -7.03 -0.61
N GLY A 32 9.79 -7.75 -0.80
CA GLY A 32 10.93 -7.22 -1.54
C GLY A 32 11.46 -5.96 -0.90
N GLY A 33 11.77 -4.97 -1.69
CA GLY A 33 12.24 -3.67 -1.21
C GLY A 33 11.15 -2.66 -0.94
N GLY A 34 9.98 -3.13 -0.51
CA GLY A 34 8.86 -2.24 -0.24
C GLY A 34 7.69 -2.96 0.42
N PHE A 35 6.48 -2.66 -0.02
CA PHE A 35 5.28 -3.31 0.51
C PHE A 35 4.23 -3.46 -0.59
N VAL A 36 3.24 -4.31 -0.32
CA VAL A 36 2.11 -4.53 -1.22
C VAL A 36 0.81 -4.29 -0.48
N PHE A 37 -0.21 -3.86 -1.20
CA PHE A 37 -1.56 -3.74 -0.65
C PHE A 37 -2.58 -4.04 -1.74
N GLY A 38 -3.81 -4.33 -1.31
CA GLY A 38 -4.91 -4.62 -2.23
C GLY A 38 -5.94 -3.49 -2.22
N THR A 39 -6.60 -3.29 -3.35
CA THR A 39 -7.61 -2.26 -3.50
C THR A 39 -8.54 -2.63 -4.67
N HIS A 40 -9.46 -1.73 -4.99
CA HIS A 40 -10.31 -1.85 -6.19
C HIS A 40 -9.64 -1.17 -7.36
N ARG A 41 -9.70 -1.82 -8.53
CA ARG A 41 -9.10 -1.26 -9.74
C ARG A 41 -9.74 0.06 -10.16
N ASP A 42 -10.99 0.29 -9.78
CA ASP A 42 -11.70 1.53 -10.12
C ASP A 42 -11.58 2.60 -9.03
N SER A 43 -10.77 2.37 -8.01
CA SER A 43 -10.61 3.35 -6.94
C SER A 43 -9.86 4.60 -7.42
N GLY A 44 -10.11 5.72 -6.74
CA GLY A 44 -9.36 6.95 -7.03
C GLY A 44 -7.85 6.77 -6.83
N LYS A 45 -7.49 5.96 -5.85
CA LYS A 45 -6.10 5.60 -5.55
C LYS A 45 -5.39 5.02 -6.79
N VAL A 46 -6.03 4.08 -7.45
CA VAL A 46 -5.47 3.44 -8.64
C VAL A 46 -5.34 4.45 -9.79
N ARG A 47 -6.37 5.28 -9.99
CA ARG A 47 -6.32 6.30 -11.03
C ARG A 47 -5.18 7.28 -10.80
N ARG A 48 -4.99 7.69 -9.56
CA ARG A 48 -3.91 8.63 -9.23
C ARG A 48 -2.53 7.99 -9.43
N ILE A 49 -2.38 6.72 -9.06
CA ILE A 49 -1.12 6.00 -9.25
C ILE A 49 -0.80 5.84 -10.73
N ARG A 50 -1.80 5.57 -11.58
CA ARG A 50 -1.58 5.47 -13.02
C ARG A 50 -1.08 6.77 -13.62
N SER A 51 -1.56 7.91 -13.11
CA SER A 51 -1.14 9.22 -13.58
C SER A 51 0.18 9.65 -12.97
N ASN A 52 0.43 9.28 -11.71
CA ASN A 52 1.63 9.67 -10.99
C ASN A 52 2.03 8.53 -10.04
N PRO A 53 3.07 7.77 -10.38
CA PRO A 53 3.51 6.65 -9.56
C PRO A 53 4.21 7.07 -8.27
N SER A 54 4.57 8.33 -8.11
CA SER A 54 5.17 8.80 -6.85
C SER A 54 4.12 8.77 -5.75
N VAL A 55 4.48 8.18 -4.62
CA VAL A 55 3.61 8.12 -3.44
C VAL A 55 4.41 8.47 -2.20
N ARG A 56 3.70 8.74 -1.12
CA ARG A 56 4.31 8.83 0.20
C ARG A 56 3.59 7.85 1.10
N TYR A 57 4.28 7.35 2.10
CA TYR A 57 3.71 6.37 3.01
C TYR A 57 4.19 6.60 4.42
N ALA A 58 3.35 6.24 5.39
CA ALA A 58 3.68 6.30 6.82
C ALA A 58 2.87 5.26 7.55
N ALA A 59 3.45 4.65 8.57
CA ALA A 59 2.70 3.77 9.45
C ALA A 59 1.53 4.54 10.06
N ALA A 60 0.37 3.89 10.17
CA ALA A 60 -0.84 4.54 10.63
C ALA A 60 -1.61 3.63 11.58
N ASN A 61 -2.53 4.23 12.35
CA ASN A 61 -3.44 3.45 13.17
C ASN A 61 -4.71 3.14 12.36
N TYR A 62 -5.66 2.44 12.98
CA TYR A 62 -6.89 2.02 12.29
C TYR A 62 -7.75 3.20 11.82
N ARG A 63 -7.53 4.40 12.35
CA ARG A 63 -8.24 5.61 11.92
C ARG A 63 -7.54 6.30 10.73
N GLY A 64 -6.40 5.74 10.30
CA GLY A 64 -5.63 6.34 9.22
C GLY A 64 -4.75 7.50 9.66
N LEU A 65 -4.61 7.72 10.97
CA LEU A 65 -3.73 8.77 11.49
C LEU A 65 -2.31 8.23 11.51
N GLU A 66 -1.41 8.94 10.87
CA GLU A 66 -0.02 8.52 10.75
C GLU A 66 0.70 8.56 12.11
N ARG A 67 1.57 7.57 12.29
CA ARG A 67 2.36 7.39 13.51
C ARG A 67 3.82 7.72 13.30
N ALA A 68 4.19 8.12 12.10
CA ALA A 68 5.56 8.45 11.73
C ALA A 68 5.54 9.44 10.58
N GLU A 69 6.68 10.01 10.27
CA GLU A 69 6.80 10.91 9.12
C GLU A 69 6.62 10.14 7.82
N TYR A 70 6.04 10.81 6.84
CA TYR A 70 5.89 10.24 5.51
C TYR A 70 7.24 10.09 4.82
N ARG A 71 7.39 8.98 4.12
CA ARG A 71 8.56 8.67 3.31
C ARG A 71 8.13 8.48 1.87
N HIS A 72 9.06 8.59 0.96
CA HIS A 72 8.79 8.50 -0.46
C HIS A 72 8.88 7.07 -0.97
N GLY A 73 8.04 6.77 -1.95
CA GLY A 73 8.06 5.48 -2.63
C GLY A 73 7.54 5.63 -4.04
N SER A 74 7.68 4.56 -4.82
CA SER A 74 7.16 4.48 -6.17
C SER A 74 6.18 3.31 -6.25
N ALA A 75 4.98 3.56 -6.74
CA ALA A 75 3.92 2.57 -6.80
C ALA A 75 3.69 2.10 -8.23
N ARG A 76 3.32 0.83 -8.37
CA ARG A 76 2.87 0.29 -9.65
C ARG A 76 1.80 -0.77 -9.43
N LEU A 77 0.97 -0.95 -10.43
CA LEU A 77 -0.02 -2.02 -10.39
C LEU A 77 0.69 -3.33 -10.69
N LEU A 78 0.35 -4.37 -9.94
CA LEU A 78 0.99 -5.67 -10.09
C LEU A 78 0.28 -6.48 -11.19
N ASP A 79 1.04 -7.30 -11.91
CA ASP A 79 0.47 -8.24 -12.88
C ASP A 79 -0.12 -9.45 -12.13
N GLU A 80 -0.70 -10.40 -12.88
CA GLU A 80 -1.38 -11.54 -12.28
C GLU A 80 -0.47 -12.38 -11.38
N ASP A 81 0.75 -12.65 -11.83
CA ASP A 81 1.68 -13.47 -11.05
C ASP A 81 2.13 -12.74 -9.79
N GLU A 82 2.42 -11.46 -9.91
CA GLU A 82 2.80 -10.64 -8.77
C GLU A 82 1.65 -10.49 -7.78
N ALA A 83 0.42 -10.39 -8.30
CA ALA A 83 -0.77 -10.27 -7.45
C ALA A 83 -0.98 -11.51 -6.59
N ILE A 84 -0.71 -12.71 -7.13
CA ILE A 84 -0.82 -13.95 -6.36
C ILE A 84 0.15 -13.94 -5.19
N VAL A 85 1.38 -13.50 -5.42
CA VAL A 85 2.39 -13.41 -4.37
C VAL A 85 1.99 -12.38 -3.32
N ALA A 86 1.49 -11.23 -3.77
CA ALA A 86 1.03 -10.16 -2.88
C ALA A 86 -0.12 -10.63 -2.00
N GLU A 87 -1.11 -11.30 -2.58
CA GLU A 87 -2.24 -11.83 -1.82
C GLU A 87 -1.77 -12.81 -0.76
N ARG A 88 -0.84 -13.69 -1.12
CA ARG A 88 -0.31 -14.66 -0.18
C ARG A 88 0.40 -13.98 1.00
N ALA A 89 1.19 -12.95 0.72
CA ALA A 89 1.88 -12.20 1.77
C ALA A 89 0.88 -11.53 2.72
N LEU A 90 -0.20 -10.98 2.17
CA LEU A 90 -1.24 -10.35 2.97
C LEU A 90 -2.01 -11.38 3.79
N ALA A 91 -2.34 -12.52 3.20
CA ALA A 91 -3.02 -13.60 3.91
C ALA A 91 -2.17 -14.14 5.06
N ASP A 92 -0.87 -14.27 4.84
CA ASP A 92 0.06 -14.74 5.88
C ASP A 92 0.12 -13.76 7.05
N LYS A 93 0.13 -12.48 6.75
CA LYS A 93 0.22 -11.44 7.79
C LYS A 93 -1.06 -11.31 8.61
N TYR A 94 -2.22 -11.29 7.94
CA TYR A 94 -3.48 -11.00 8.61
C TYR A 94 -4.29 -12.24 8.98
N GLY A 95 -3.92 -13.40 8.44
CA GLY A 95 -4.56 -14.66 8.77
C GLY A 95 -6.04 -14.68 8.40
N TRP A 96 -6.87 -15.19 9.32
CA TRP A 96 -8.31 -15.33 9.06
C TRP A 96 -9.01 -13.99 8.81
N GLN A 97 -8.44 -12.89 9.25
CA GLN A 97 -9.01 -11.56 9.03
C GLN A 97 -8.95 -11.16 7.57
N TRP A 98 -8.04 -11.76 6.80
CA TRP A 98 -7.87 -11.44 5.38
C TRP A 98 -9.01 -11.96 4.51
N ASN A 99 -9.57 -13.13 4.84
CA ASN A 99 -10.56 -13.77 3.98
C ASN A 99 -11.77 -12.91 3.62
N PRO A 100 -12.48 -12.29 4.57
CA PRO A 100 -13.60 -11.43 4.19
C PRO A 100 -13.16 -10.20 3.42
N PHE A 101 -11.97 -9.69 3.68
CA PHE A 101 -11.45 -8.51 3.00
C PHE A 101 -11.05 -8.80 1.55
N SER A 102 -10.47 -9.99 1.32
CA SER A 102 -9.95 -10.34 0.00
C SER A 102 -11.03 -10.36 -1.08
N ARG A 103 -12.28 -10.58 -0.69
CA ARG A 103 -13.40 -10.60 -1.64
C ARG A 103 -13.68 -9.24 -2.25
N LEU A 104 -13.23 -8.17 -1.60
CA LEU A 104 -13.44 -6.80 -2.06
C LEU A 104 -12.28 -6.29 -2.90
N ILE A 105 -11.24 -7.10 -3.07
CA ILE A 105 -10.02 -6.68 -3.72
C ILE A 105 -9.89 -7.32 -5.09
N ASP A 106 -9.69 -6.49 -6.11
CA ASP A 106 -9.47 -6.98 -7.47
C ASP A 106 -8.22 -6.38 -8.11
N CYS A 107 -7.43 -5.64 -7.33
CA CYS A 107 -6.22 -5.01 -7.83
C CYS A 107 -5.18 -4.94 -6.71
N TYR A 108 -3.95 -5.29 -7.03
CA TYR A 108 -2.85 -5.23 -6.07
C TYR A 108 -1.81 -4.22 -6.53
N VAL A 109 -1.26 -3.49 -5.57
CA VAL A 109 -0.28 -2.43 -5.81
C VAL A 109 0.99 -2.75 -5.04
N GLY A 110 2.13 -2.61 -5.71
CA GLY A 110 3.43 -2.71 -5.07
C GLY A 110 4.03 -1.32 -4.94
N VAL A 111 4.60 -1.04 -3.77
CA VAL A 111 5.31 0.21 -3.52
C VAL A 111 6.75 -0.13 -3.19
N GLU A 112 7.68 0.44 -3.94
CA GLU A 112 9.10 0.32 -3.65
C GLU A 112 9.53 1.52 -2.81
N PHE A 113 10.33 1.26 -1.79
CA PHE A 113 10.93 2.33 -0.99
C PHE A 113 11.94 3.08 -1.85
N SER A 114 11.78 4.40 -1.93
CA SER A 114 12.72 5.23 -2.70
C SER A 114 13.91 5.68 -1.87
N ASP A 115 13.81 5.54 -0.57
CA ASP A 115 14.84 5.97 0.37
C ASP A 115 15.47 4.76 1.03
N PRO A 116 16.54 4.21 0.44
CA PRO A 116 17.16 3.00 0.98
C PRO A 116 17.78 3.19 2.36
N GLY A 117 18.09 4.42 2.74
CA GLY A 117 18.60 4.72 4.06
C GLY A 117 17.52 4.84 5.12
N GLY A 118 16.30 4.74 4.68
CA GLY A 118 15.13 4.98 5.51
C GLY A 118 14.87 4.00 6.61
#